data_ce39c3f90844d3da987b1004fa729fae
#
_entry.id   ce39c3f90844d3da987b1004fa729fae
#
_cell.length_a   1.000
_cell.length_b   1.000
_cell.length_c   1.000
_cell.angle_alpha   90.00
_cell.angle_beta   90.00
_cell.angle_gamma   90.00
#
_symmetry.space_group_name_H-M   'P 1'
#
loop_
_entity.id
_entity.type
_entity.pdbx_description
1 polymer ?
#
loop_
_entity_poly.entity_id
_entity_poly.type
_entity_poly.pdbx_seq_one_letter_code
_entity_poly.pdbx_strand_id
1 'polypeptide(L)'
;MPHPRHLRVARIATLATLSMAILTTLVMPGAGLLRDGGTTRPALAAIGILAITAAQAGVLYAAVTPQVSSRALARLVTVFLLAAAASVPLVAPLAGTRWHTWAWVGGSVLATAPFLGGRRVRIGTGGAAVAVSVAVGWWQGAPLAYAVITLVTALCVVAVNGLHVWLWTLLLEAESGRTAQARLEAAEERLRLAREVYDLLGRDLSVIALKAELAERDPERAVQEAA
;
A
#
# COMPACT_ATOMS: atom_id res chain seq x y z
N MET A 1 -11.49 16.31 12.40
CA MET A 1 -10.13 15.76 12.18
C MET A 1 -10.26 14.24 12.11
N PRO A 2 -9.83 13.56 11.07
CA PRO A 2 -9.97 12.10 10.98
C PRO A 2 -9.15 11.45 12.09
N HIS A 3 -9.74 10.47 12.76
CA HIS A 3 -9.12 9.78 13.89
C HIS A 3 -7.84 9.06 13.41
N PRO A 4 -6.66 9.37 13.92
CA PRO A 4 -5.38 8.80 13.48
C PRO A 4 -5.30 7.27 13.65
N ARG A 5 -6.25 6.69 14.39
CA ARG A 5 -6.33 5.24 14.63
C ARG A 5 -6.67 4.43 13.38
N HIS A 6 -7.63 4.87 12.54
CA HIS A 6 -8.04 4.11 11.36
C HIS A 6 -6.96 4.02 10.29
N LEU A 7 -6.25 5.14 10.04
CA LEU A 7 -5.10 5.15 9.12
C LEU A 7 -3.95 4.29 9.63
N ARG A 8 -3.74 4.26 10.95
CA ARG A 8 -2.72 3.43 11.57
C ARG A 8 -3.06 1.94 11.47
N VAL A 9 -4.30 1.57 11.75
CA VAL A 9 -4.79 0.18 11.63
C VAL A 9 -4.70 -0.29 10.18
N ALA A 10 -5.16 0.51 9.22
CA ALA A 10 -5.08 0.18 7.81
C ALA A 10 -3.62 0.03 7.33
N ARG A 11 -2.71 0.91 7.78
CA ARG A 11 -1.27 0.79 7.48
C ARG A 11 -0.67 -0.49 8.07
N ILE A 12 -1.03 -0.83 9.31
CA ILE A 12 -0.57 -2.08 9.96
C ILE A 12 -1.12 -3.29 9.18
N ALA A 13 -2.39 -3.26 8.77
CA ALA A 13 -2.98 -4.34 7.97
C ALA A 13 -2.25 -4.51 6.63
N THR A 14 -1.94 -3.42 5.92
CA THR A 14 -1.18 -3.47 4.65
C THR A 14 0.23 -4.01 4.87
N LEU A 15 0.91 -3.58 5.93
CA LEU A 15 2.24 -4.10 6.27
C LEU A 15 2.18 -5.58 6.68
N ALA A 16 1.15 -6.00 7.41
CA ALA A 16 0.96 -7.40 7.80
C ALA A 16 0.73 -8.30 6.59
N THR A 17 0.07 -7.81 5.56
CA THR A 17 -0.20 -8.59 4.34
C THR A 17 0.97 -8.60 3.37
N LEU A 18 1.74 -7.52 3.30
CA LEU A 18 3.05 -7.53 2.63
C LEU A 18 4.01 -8.52 3.29
N SER A 19 3.86 -8.76 4.61
CA SER A 19 4.64 -9.79 5.32
C SER A 19 4.36 -11.20 4.81
N MET A 20 3.20 -11.48 4.21
CA MET A 20 2.91 -12.79 3.61
C MET A 20 3.82 -13.10 2.41
N ALA A 21 4.08 -12.11 1.55
CA ALA A 21 5.05 -12.25 0.46
C ALA A 21 6.46 -12.48 0.99
N ILE A 22 6.82 -11.77 2.07
CA ILE A 22 8.10 -11.94 2.76
C ILE A 22 8.21 -13.34 3.38
N LEU A 23 7.14 -13.81 4.03
CA LEU A 23 7.09 -15.17 4.60
C LEU A 23 7.26 -16.25 3.52
N THR A 24 6.61 -16.10 2.36
CA THR A 24 6.78 -17.04 1.24
C THR A 24 8.23 -17.08 0.77
N THR A 25 8.88 -15.91 0.65
CA THR A 25 10.29 -15.81 0.24
C THR A 25 11.24 -16.40 1.29
N LEU A 26 10.87 -16.38 2.56
CA LEU A 26 11.70 -16.90 3.66
C LEU A 26 11.45 -18.40 3.91
N VAL A 27 10.17 -18.79 4.03
CA VAL A 27 9.78 -20.12 4.49
C VAL A 27 10.04 -21.18 3.42
N MET A 28 9.66 -20.93 2.16
CA MET A 28 9.79 -21.94 1.12
C MET A 28 11.25 -22.27 0.76
N PRO A 29 12.13 -21.29 0.51
CA PRO A 29 13.56 -21.55 0.37
C PRO A 29 14.21 -22.03 1.67
N GLY A 30 13.79 -21.50 2.84
CA GLY A 30 14.26 -21.91 4.14
C GLY A 30 14.02 -23.41 4.45
N ALA A 31 12.87 -23.94 4.02
CA ALA A 31 12.60 -25.38 4.12
C ALA A 31 13.57 -26.22 3.27
N GLY A 32 14.11 -25.66 2.18
CA GLY A 32 15.17 -26.28 1.40
C GLY A 32 16.48 -26.38 2.17
N LEU A 33 16.83 -25.37 2.99
CA LEU A 33 18.02 -25.37 3.83
C LEU A 33 18.03 -26.51 4.84
N LEU A 34 16.87 -26.78 5.46
CA LEU A 34 16.72 -27.83 6.48
C LEU A 34 16.84 -29.24 5.90
N ARG A 35 16.71 -29.39 4.60
CA ARG A 35 16.83 -30.69 3.89
C ARG A 35 18.22 -30.97 3.37
N ASP A 36 19.09 -29.96 3.35
CA ASP A 36 20.49 -30.10 2.95
C ASP A 36 21.32 -30.38 4.22
N GLY A 37 21.89 -31.57 4.34
CA GLY A 37 22.62 -32.04 5.54
C GLY A 37 24.00 -31.41 5.78
N GLY A 38 24.39 -30.39 4.98
CA GLY A 38 25.65 -29.66 5.14
C GLY A 38 25.57 -28.54 6.18
N THR A 39 26.71 -27.98 6.59
CA THR A 39 26.75 -26.87 7.54
C THR A 39 27.10 -25.53 6.88
N THR A 40 28.10 -25.49 6.00
CA THR A 40 28.61 -24.24 5.39
C THR A 40 27.74 -23.74 4.25
N ARG A 41 27.30 -24.61 3.34
CA ARG A 41 26.45 -24.23 2.19
C ARG A 41 25.07 -23.70 2.64
N PRO A 42 24.33 -24.38 3.53
CA PRO A 42 23.08 -23.84 4.07
C PRO A 42 23.23 -22.51 4.78
N ALA A 43 24.35 -22.28 5.50
CA ALA A 43 24.60 -21.00 6.16
C ALA A 43 24.76 -19.83 5.15
N LEU A 44 25.53 -20.05 4.09
CA LEU A 44 25.70 -19.04 3.02
C LEU A 44 24.37 -18.77 2.29
N ALA A 45 23.60 -19.80 2.03
CA ALA A 45 22.31 -19.64 1.40
C ALA A 45 21.29 -18.95 2.32
N ALA A 46 21.34 -19.19 3.63
CA ALA A 46 20.53 -18.46 4.60
C ALA A 46 20.81 -16.96 4.52
N ILE A 47 22.08 -16.55 4.41
CA ILE A 47 22.45 -15.16 4.21
C ILE A 47 21.85 -14.61 2.91
N GLY A 48 21.94 -15.36 1.82
CA GLY A 48 21.35 -14.97 0.53
C GLY A 48 19.83 -14.79 0.60
N ILE A 49 19.12 -15.73 1.25
CA ILE A 49 17.65 -15.67 1.44
C ILE A 49 17.29 -14.48 2.32
N LEU A 50 18.00 -14.25 3.41
CA LEU A 50 17.76 -13.11 4.30
C LEU A 50 18.01 -11.77 3.60
N ALA A 51 19.11 -11.68 2.83
CA ALA A 51 19.44 -10.46 2.09
C ALA A 51 18.37 -10.11 1.06
N ILE A 52 17.93 -11.08 0.25
CA ILE A 52 16.89 -10.83 -0.74
C ILE A 52 15.55 -10.53 -0.08
N THR A 53 15.21 -11.20 1.02
CA THR A 53 13.97 -10.96 1.78
C THR A 53 13.95 -9.55 2.36
N ALA A 54 15.05 -9.10 2.95
CA ALA A 54 15.18 -7.74 3.48
C ALA A 54 15.08 -6.67 2.37
N ALA A 55 15.75 -6.91 1.24
CA ALA A 55 15.70 -6.01 0.09
C ALA A 55 14.28 -5.95 -0.53
N GLN A 56 13.59 -7.09 -0.63
CA GLN A 56 12.20 -7.18 -1.06
C GLN A 56 11.28 -6.39 -0.13
N ALA A 57 11.43 -6.55 1.18
CA ALA A 57 10.67 -5.79 2.17
C ALA A 57 10.84 -4.28 1.99
N GLY A 58 12.06 -3.82 1.72
CA GLY A 58 12.36 -2.42 1.43
C GLY A 58 11.65 -1.88 0.19
N VAL A 59 11.64 -2.64 -0.91
CA VAL A 59 10.93 -2.27 -2.14
C VAL A 59 9.42 -2.23 -1.93
N LEU A 60 8.85 -3.25 -1.30
CA LEU A 60 7.41 -3.31 -1.03
C LEU A 60 6.96 -2.21 -0.07
N TYR A 61 7.77 -1.90 0.96
CA TYR A 61 7.52 -0.76 1.84
C TYR A 61 7.51 0.57 1.07
N ALA A 62 8.46 0.76 0.15
CA ALA A 62 8.52 1.96 -0.68
C ALA A 62 7.31 2.08 -1.62
N ALA A 63 6.79 0.96 -2.13
CA ALA A 63 5.60 0.94 -3.00
C ALA A 63 4.32 1.41 -2.30
N VAL A 64 4.20 1.21 -0.97
CA VAL A 64 3.04 1.63 -0.15
C VAL A 64 3.26 2.97 0.55
N THR A 65 4.45 3.56 0.44
CA THR A 65 4.81 4.81 1.13
C THR A 65 5.06 5.94 0.14
N PRO A 66 4.06 6.82 -0.13
CA PRO A 66 4.18 7.87 -1.17
C PRO A 66 5.29 8.90 -0.91
N GLN A 67 5.77 9.00 0.35
CA GLN A 67 6.79 9.96 0.77
C GLN A 67 8.22 9.52 0.44
N VAL A 68 8.43 8.30 -0.09
CA VAL A 68 9.76 7.82 -0.46
C VAL A 68 10.25 8.57 -1.71
N SER A 69 11.40 9.22 -1.60
CA SER A 69 11.99 9.94 -2.72
C SER A 69 12.38 8.99 -3.87
N SER A 70 12.34 9.50 -5.10
CA SER A 70 12.73 8.73 -6.30
C SER A 70 14.16 8.17 -6.21
N ARG A 71 15.07 8.91 -5.55
CA ARG A 71 16.46 8.48 -5.32
C ARG A 71 16.52 7.31 -4.33
N ALA A 72 15.73 7.35 -3.26
CA ALA A 72 15.66 6.26 -2.28
C ALA A 72 15.08 5.00 -2.92
N LEU A 73 13.99 5.13 -3.70
CA LEU A 73 13.41 4.03 -4.45
C LEU A 73 14.44 3.40 -5.41
N ALA A 74 15.17 4.21 -6.18
CA ALA A 74 16.20 3.72 -7.09
C ALA A 74 17.29 2.92 -6.35
N ARG A 75 17.74 3.38 -5.17
CA ARG A 75 18.69 2.64 -4.33
C ARG A 75 18.13 1.30 -3.85
N LEU A 76 16.88 1.29 -3.37
CA LEU A 76 16.22 0.06 -2.91
C LEU A 76 16.08 -0.95 -4.05
N VAL A 77 15.69 -0.50 -5.24
CA VAL A 77 15.62 -1.35 -6.44
C VAL A 77 17.00 -1.90 -6.80
N THR A 78 18.05 -1.08 -6.77
CA THR A 78 19.42 -1.53 -7.05
C THR A 78 19.87 -2.59 -6.03
N VAL A 79 19.65 -2.35 -4.74
CA VAL A 79 19.98 -3.31 -3.67
C VAL A 79 19.21 -4.62 -3.87
N PHE A 80 17.93 -4.55 -4.22
CA PHE A 80 17.12 -5.73 -4.50
C PHE A 80 17.65 -6.53 -5.69
N LEU A 81 18.01 -5.87 -6.79
CA LEU A 81 18.55 -6.54 -7.98
C LEU A 81 19.90 -7.19 -7.69
N LEU A 82 20.76 -6.51 -6.92
CA LEU A 82 22.06 -7.07 -6.50
C LEU A 82 21.87 -8.28 -5.55
N ALA A 83 20.96 -8.19 -4.59
CA ALA A 83 20.63 -9.30 -3.70
C ALA A 83 20.02 -10.49 -4.47
N ALA A 84 19.15 -10.23 -5.47
CA ALA A 84 18.59 -11.26 -6.34
C ALA A 84 19.69 -11.94 -7.16
N ALA A 85 20.62 -11.19 -7.75
CA ALA A 85 21.74 -11.74 -8.50
C ALA A 85 22.70 -12.56 -7.60
N ALA A 86 23.04 -12.03 -6.42
CA ALA A 86 23.89 -12.72 -5.46
C ALA A 86 23.27 -13.99 -4.88
N SER A 87 21.93 -14.05 -4.77
CA SER A 87 21.22 -15.23 -4.27
C SER A 87 21.33 -16.43 -5.23
N VAL A 88 21.57 -16.21 -6.54
CA VAL A 88 21.70 -17.32 -7.51
C VAL A 88 22.83 -18.28 -7.11
N PRO A 89 24.11 -17.87 -7.03
CA PRO A 89 25.20 -18.78 -6.66
C PRO A 89 25.09 -19.31 -5.23
N LEU A 90 24.41 -18.59 -4.33
CA LEU A 90 24.27 -18.98 -2.94
C LEU A 90 23.16 -20.02 -2.71
N VAL A 91 22.02 -19.90 -3.44
CA VAL A 91 20.82 -20.69 -3.21
C VAL A 91 20.62 -21.79 -4.24
N ALA A 92 21.00 -21.55 -5.52
CA ALA A 92 20.78 -22.51 -6.59
C ALA A 92 21.44 -23.90 -6.38
N PRO A 93 22.63 -24.02 -5.74
CA PRO A 93 23.26 -25.32 -5.49
C PRO A 93 22.57 -26.16 -4.39
N LEU A 94 21.62 -25.58 -3.65
CA LEU A 94 21.01 -26.24 -2.50
C LEU A 94 19.82 -27.12 -2.84
N ALA A 95 19.66 -28.17 -2.02
CA ALA A 95 18.51 -29.07 -1.98
C ALA A 95 18.25 -29.88 -3.27
N GLY A 96 19.17 -29.83 -4.25
CA GLY A 96 19.13 -30.65 -5.45
C GLY A 96 17.78 -30.60 -6.19
N THR A 97 17.41 -31.72 -6.79
CA THR A 97 16.23 -31.85 -7.65
C THR A 97 14.90 -31.99 -6.90
N ARG A 98 14.90 -32.15 -5.57
CA ARG A 98 13.67 -32.45 -4.81
C ARG A 98 12.90 -31.22 -4.35
N TRP A 99 13.55 -30.10 -4.03
CA TRP A 99 12.87 -28.92 -3.46
C TRP A 99 12.85 -27.70 -4.37
N HIS A 100 13.71 -27.66 -5.39
CA HIS A 100 13.77 -26.57 -6.37
C HIS A 100 13.93 -25.18 -5.69
N THR A 101 14.85 -25.07 -4.73
CA THR A 101 14.96 -23.94 -3.79
C THR A 101 15.03 -22.59 -4.49
N TRP A 102 15.79 -22.49 -5.59
CA TRP A 102 15.86 -21.25 -6.36
C TRP A 102 14.54 -20.88 -7.03
N ALA A 103 13.72 -21.85 -7.44
CA ALA A 103 12.45 -21.55 -8.12
C ALA A 103 11.50 -20.73 -7.25
N TRP A 104 11.50 -20.95 -5.94
CA TRP A 104 10.73 -20.15 -4.98
C TRP A 104 11.25 -18.73 -4.87
N VAL A 105 12.59 -18.55 -4.84
CA VAL A 105 13.24 -17.24 -4.83
C VAL A 105 12.95 -16.51 -6.15
N GLY A 106 13.12 -17.19 -7.30
CA GLY A 106 12.83 -16.66 -8.62
C GLY A 106 11.37 -16.20 -8.75
N GLY A 107 10.43 -16.98 -8.22
CA GLY A 107 9.02 -16.63 -8.14
C GLY A 107 8.76 -15.37 -7.33
N SER A 108 9.43 -15.22 -6.19
CA SER A 108 9.33 -14.02 -5.34
C SER A 108 9.93 -12.79 -6.02
N VAL A 109 11.06 -12.94 -6.74
CA VAL A 109 11.67 -11.86 -7.55
C VAL A 109 10.72 -11.42 -8.66
N LEU A 110 10.16 -12.39 -9.40
CA LEU A 110 9.18 -12.12 -10.45
C LEU A 110 7.93 -11.43 -9.90
N ALA A 111 7.44 -11.86 -8.75
CA ALA A 111 6.28 -11.26 -8.08
C ALA A 111 6.53 -9.82 -7.61
N THR A 112 7.78 -9.46 -7.33
CA THR A 112 8.15 -8.10 -6.92
C THR A 112 8.32 -7.16 -8.12
N ALA A 113 8.53 -7.70 -9.33
CA ALA A 113 8.78 -6.92 -10.53
C ALA A 113 7.74 -5.82 -10.83
N PRO A 114 6.41 -6.00 -10.62
CA PRO A 114 5.42 -4.94 -10.82
C PRO A 114 5.64 -3.68 -9.98
N PHE A 115 6.31 -3.81 -8.83
CA PHE A 115 6.55 -2.73 -7.87
C PHE A 115 7.88 -1.99 -8.08
N LEU A 116 8.72 -2.40 -9.04
CA LEU A 116 10.07 -1.86 -9.26
C LEU A 116 10.13 -0.52 -10.01
N GLY A 117 9.00 0.13 -10.28
CA GLY A 117 8.98 1.44 -10.95
C GLY A 117 8.90 1.34 -12.48
N GLY A 118 9.89 1.83 -13.23
CA GLY A 118 9.80 1.97 -14.69
C GLY A 118 9.51 0.68 -15.48
N ARG A 119 8.75 0.79 -16.57
CA ARG A 119 8.33 -0.36 -17.41
C ARG A 119 9.51 -1.24 -17.85
N ARG A 120 10.65 -0.64 -18.21
CA ARG A 120 11.85 -1.39 -18.65
C ARG A 120 12.43 -2.25 -17.52
N VAL A 121 12.48 -1.70 -16.29
CA VAL A 121 12.99 -2.41 -15.11
C VAL A 121 12.05 -3.58 -14.76
N ARG A 122 10.74 -3.37 -14.78
CA ARG A 122 9.75 -4.43 -14.53
C ARG A 122 9.86 -5.59 -15.50
N ILE A 123 9.88 -5.29 -16.81
CA ILE A 123 9.97 -6.32 -17.85
C ILE A 123 11.33 -7.02 -17.81
N GLY A 124 12.42 -6.25 -17.65
CA GLY A 124 13.77 -6.79 -17.56
C GLY A 124 13.97 -7.72 -16.36
N THR A 125 13.53 -7.29 -15.16
CA THR A 125 13.61 -8.12 -13.94
C THR A 125 12.73 -9.37 -14.06
N GLY A 126 11.50 -9.22 -14.56
CA GLY A 126 10.59 -10.35 -14.75
C GLY A 126 11.16 -11.37 -15.73
N GLY A 127 11.64 -10.92 -16.90
CA GLY A 127 12.27 -11.78 -17.90
C GLY A 127 13.54 -12.44 -17.37
N ALA A 128 14.39 -11.69 -16.66
CA ALA A 128 15.60 -12.24 -16.05
C ALA A 128 15.29 -13.31 -14.99
N ALA A 129 14.29 -13.09 -14.14
CA ALA A 129 13.90 -14.06 -13.12
C ALA A 129 13.46 -15.39 -13.74
N VAL A 130 12.64 -15.35 -14.79
CA VAL A 130 12.21 -16.55 -15.52
C VAL A 130 13.39 -17.22 -16.23
N ALA A 131 14.22 -16.44 -16.94
CA ALA A 131 15.38 -16.98 -17.67
C ALA A 131 16.38 -17.67 -16.73
N VAL A 132 16.69 -17.03 -15.57
CA VAL A 132 17.58 -17.61 -14.56
C VAL A 132 16.96 -18.86 -13.93
N SER A 133 15.65 -18.86 -13.64
CA SER A 133 14.96 -20.05 -13.10
C SER A 133 15.04 -21.22 -14.08
N VAL A 134 14.81 -20.99 -15.38
CA VAL A 134 14.93 -22.01 -16.42
C VAL A 134 16.39 -22.50 -16.54
N ALA A 135 17.36 -21.59 -16.53
CA ALA A 135 18.78 -21.94 -16.61
C ALA A 135 19.25 -22.77 -15.41
N VAL A 136 18.87 -22.39 -14.19
CA VAL A 136 19.13 -23.17 -12.96
C VAL A 136 18.43 -24.52 -13.04
N GLY A 137 17.18 -24.54 -13.51
CA GLY A 137 16.43 -25.79 -13.70
C GLY A 137 17.08 -26.71 -14.73
N TRP A 138 17.63 -26.15 -15.80
CA TRP A 138 18.40 -26.93 -16.79
C TRP A 138 19.64 -27.54 -16.17
N TRP A 139 20.40 -26.75 -15.40
CA TRP A 139 21.56 -27.25 -14.68
C TRP A 139 21.22 -28.35 -13.67
N GLN A 140 20.04 -28.27 -13.03
CA GLN A 140 19.55 -29.24 -12.06
C GLN A 140 18.78 -30.44 -12.69
N GLY A 141 18.60 -30.47 -14.01
CA GLY A 141 17.89 -31.52 -14.73
C GLY A 141 16.36 -31.46 -14.65
N ALA A 142 15.78 -30.33 -14.21
CA ALA A 142 14.33 -30.16 -14.04
C ALA A 142 13.82 -28.79 -14.51
N PRO A 143 14.09 -28.32 -15.76
CA PRO A 143 13.78 -26.97 -16.21
C PRO A 143 12.29 -26.64 -16.15
N LEU A 144 11.43 -27.60 -16.51
CA LEU A 144 9.98 -27.41 -16.49
C LEU A 144 9.45 -27.20 -15.05
N ALA A 145 9.94 -27.98 -14.10
CA ALA A 145 9.54 -27.82 -12.71
C ALA A 145 9.94 -26.46 -12.15
N TYR A 146 11.17 -25.99 -12.44
CA TYR A 146 11.62 -24.66 -12.05
C TYR A 146 10.76 -23.55 -12.67
N ALA A 147 10.46 -23.64 -13.97
CA ALA A 147 9.61 -22.67 -14.65
C ALA A 147 8.20 -22.63 -14.04
N VAL A 148 7.57 -23.79 -13.85
CA VAL A 148 6.21 -23.89 -13.29
C VAL A 148 6.16 -23.35 -11.86
N ILE A 149 7.08 -23.77 -10.99
CA ILE A 149 7.11 -23.29 -9.60
C ILE A 149 7.33 -21.77 -9.57
N THR A 150 8.25 -21.24 -10.37
CA THR A 150 8.51 -19.79 -10.45
C THR A 150 7.27 -19.03 -10.89
N LEU A 151 6.59 -19.48 -11.94
CA LEU A 151 5.39 -18.80 -12.46
C LEU A 151 4.20 -18.90 -11.52
N VAL A 152 3.94 -20.08 -10.94
CA VAL A 152 2.84 -20.28 -9.99
C VAL A 152 3.06 -19.48 -8.72
N THR A 153 4.28 -19.52 -8.17
CA THR A 153 4.64 -18.71 -7.01
C THR A 153 4.46 -17.22 -7.29
N ALA A 154 4.96 -16.74 -8.42
CA ALA A 154 4.81 -15.35 -8.81
C ALA A 154 3.34 -14.95 -8.95
N LEU A 155 2.54 -15.78 -9.62
CA LEU A 155 1.11 -15.53 -9.81
C LEU A 155 0.37 -15.43 -8.46
N CYS A 156 0.61 -16.39 -7.56
CA CYS A 156 -0.01 -16.38 -6.23
C CYS A 156 0.39 -15.14 -5.42
N VAL A 157 1.68 -14.82 -5.37
CA VAL A 157 2.19 -13.68 -4.61
C VAL A 157 1.73 -12.34 -5.21
N VAL A 158 1.72 -12.20 -6.55
CA VAL A 158 1.19 -11.01 -7.24
C VAL A 158 -0.30 -10.85 -6.99
N ALA A 159 -1.08 -11.93 -7.06
CA ALA A 159 -2.51 -11.88 -6.79
C ALA A 159 -2.80 -11.40 -5.37
N VAL A 160 -2.11 -11.96 -4.38
CA VAL A 160 -2.24 -11.57 -2.97
C VAL A 160 -1.81 -10.11 -2.78
N ASN A 161 -0.63 -9.72 -3.24
CA ASN A 161 -0.14 -8.35 -3.11
C ASN A 161 -1.01 -7.35 -3.87
N GLY A 162 -1.46 -7.69 -5.08
CA GLY A 162 -2.33 -6.86 -5.90
C GLY A 162 -3.68 -6.63 -5.24
N LEU A 163 -4.29 -7.68 -4.69
CA LEU A 163 -5.55 -7.58 -3.95
C LEU A 163 -5.41 -6.63 -2.75
N HIS A 164 -4.30 -6.70 -2.02
CA HIS A 164 -4.09 -5.84 -0.85
C HIS A 164 -3.84 -4.38 -1.22
N VAL A 165 -3.06 -4.12 -2.27
CA VAL A 165 -2.88 -2.75 -2.78
C VAL A 165 -4.21 -2.20 -3.28
N TRP A 166 -5.03 -2.99 -3.97
CA TRP A 166 -6.35 -2.59 -4.43
C TRP A 166 -7.30 -2.29 -3.26
N LEU A 167 -7.36 -3.17 -2.24
CA LEU A 167 -8.14 -2.91 -1.03
C LEU A 167 -7.70 -1.64 -0.30
N TRP A 168 -6.38 -1.39 -0.25
CA TRP A 168 -5.84 -0.17 0.34
C TRP A 168 -6.30 1.09 -0.41
N THR A 169 -6.26 1.08 -1.75
CA THR A 169 -6.75 2.21 -2.55
C THR A 169 -8.23 2.45 -2.33
N LEU A 170 -9.04 1.38 -2.30
CA LEU A 170 -10.48 1.50 -2.01
C LEU A 170 -10.76 2.10 -0.63
N LEU A 171 -10.00 1.72 0.39
CA LEU A 171 -10.14 2.29 1.74
C LEU A 171 -9.81 3.78 1.77
N LEU A 172 -8.76 4.21 1.06
CA LEU A 172 -8.39 5.62 0.94
C LEU A 172 -9.45 6.43 0.18
N GLU A 173 -10.00 5.88 -0.88
CA GLU A 173 -11.08 6.51 -1.65
C GLU A 173 -12.36 6.64 -0.82
N ALA A 174 -12.75 5.60 -0.09
CA ALA A 174 -13.90 5.63 0.81
C ALA A 174 -13.73 6.66 1.92
N GLU A 175 -12.56 6.79 2.51
CA GLU A 175 -12.27 7.78 3.56
C GLU A 175 -12.30 9.22 2.99
N SER A 176 -11.75 9.42 1.79
CA SER A 176 -11.82 10.72 1.11
C SER A 176 -13.27 11.11 0.78
N GLY A 177 -14.09 10.15 0.36
CA GLY A 177 -15.52 10.35 0.13
C GLY A 177 -16.28 10.76 1.39
N ARG A 178 -16.05 10.07 2.51
CA ARG A 178 -16.65 10.41 3.81
C ARG A 178 -16.29 11.81 4.28
N THR A 179 -15.02 12.19 4.13
CA THR A 179 -14.57 13.54 4.52
C THR A 179 -15.14 14.63 3.63
N ALA A 180 -15.32 14.38 2.35
CA ALA A 180 -16.00 15.29 1.43
C ALA A 180 -17.48 15.46 1.79
N GLN A 181 -18.17 14.36 2.08
CA GLN A 181 -19.59 14.38 2.48
C GLN A 181 -19.79 15.14 3.79
N ALA A 182 -18.96 14.90 4.82
CA ALA A 182 -19.02 15.64 6.08
C ALA A 182 -18.80 17.15 5.91
N ARG A 183 -17.96 17.55 4.94
CA ARG A 183 -17.77 18.98 4.61
C ARG A 183 -19.00 19.57 3.93
N LEU A 184 -19.67 18.84 3.05
CA LEU A 184 -20.91 19.27 2.41
C LEU A 184 -22.01 19.44 3.45
N GLU A 185 -22.23 18.46 4.32
CA GLU A 185 -23.22 18.54 5.41
C GLU A 185 -22.97 19.75 6.33
N ALA A 186 -21.69 19.99 6.68
CA ALA A 186 -21.34 21.18 7.48
C ALA A 186 -21.57 22.51 6.73
N ALA A 187 -21.38 22.55 5.41
CA ALA A 187 -21.66 23.73 4.59
C ALA A 187 -23.17 23.98 4.46
N GLU A 188 -23.98 22.94 4.25
CA GLU A 188 -25.43 23.00 4.18
C GLU A 188 -26.02 23.49 5.52
N GLU A 189 -25.52 22.98 6.64
CA GLU A 189 -25.94 23.41 7.97
C GLU A 189 -25.62 24.90 8.20
N ARG A 190 -24.42 25.35 7.80
CA ARG A 190 -24.08 26.80 7.89
C ARG A 190 -25.02 27.66 7.05
N LEU A 191 -25.38 27.21 5.84
CA LEU A 191 -26.34 27.92 4.99
C LEU A 191 -27.76 27.96 5.59
N ARG A 192 -28.18 26.86 6.23
CA ARG A 192 -29.44 26.78 6.96
C ARG A 192 -29.48 27.80 8.11
N LEU A 193 -28.47 27.76 8.96
CA LEU A 193 -28.37 28.69 10.08
C LEU A 193 -28.31 30.16 9.60
N ALA A 194 -27.56 30.45 8.53
CA ALA A 194 -27.52 31.79 7.97
C ALA A 194 -28.94 32.28 7.52
N ARG A 195 -29.73 31.43 6.84
CA ARG A 195 -31.10 31.76 6.46
C ARG A 195 -31.97 32.02 7.68
N GLU A 196 -31.91 31.14 8.71
CA GLU A 196 -32.68 31.33 9.96
C GLU A 196 -32.33 32.68 10.63
N VAL A 197 -31.05 33.05 10.68
CA VAL A 197 -30.63 34.35 11.21
C VAL A 197 -31.14 35.51 10.37
N TYR A 198 -31.07 35.42 9.04
CA TYR A 198 -31.62 36.46 8.15
C TYR A 198 -33.15 36.59 8.28
N ASP A 199 -33.86 35.50 8.43
CA ASP A 199 -35.33 35.52 8.63
C ASP A 199 -35.73 36.16 9.98
N LEU A 200 -34.96 35.84 11.06
CA LEU A 200 -35.16 36.49 12.35
C LEU A 200 -34.87 37.99 12.31
N LEU A 201 -33.70 38.38 11.74
CA LEU A 201 -33.36 39.79 11.58
C LEU A 201 -34.35 40.55 10.72
N GLY A 202 -34.83 39.91 9.62
CA GLY A 202 -35.83 40.51 8.75
C GLY A 202 -37.16 40.77 9.47
N ARG A 203 -37.58 39.83 10.34
CA ARG A 203 -38.77 40.00 11.16
C ARG A 203 -38.61 41.11 12.19
N ASP A 204 -37.47 41.13 12.91
CA ASP A 204 -37.23 42.15 13.93
C ASP A 204 -37.10 43.55 13.30
N LEU A 205 -36.42 43.68 12.17
CA LEU A 205 -36.34 44.95 11.42
C LEU A 205 -37.70 45.40 10.93
N SER A 206 -38.56 44.48 10.48
CA SER A 206 -39.92 44.80 10.05
C SER A 206 -40.77 45.31 11.21
N VAL A 207 -40.64 44.71 12.41
CA VAL A 207 -41.32 45.17 13.61
C VAL A 207 -40.83 46.54 14.05
N ILE A 208 -39.52 46.78 14.03
CA ILE A 208 -38.93 48.09 14.35
C ILE A 208 -39.41 49.16 13.37
N ALA A 209 -39.40 48.88 12.04
CA ALA A 209 -39.87 49.81 11.02
C ALA A 209 -41.35 50.16 11.21
N LEU A 210 -42.18 49.13 11.52
CA LEU A 210 -43.62 49.34 11.79
C LEU A 210 -43.83 50.18 13.05
N LYS A 211 -43.08 49.94 14.12
CA LYS A 211 -43.15 50.76 15.35
C LYS A 211 -42.70 52.19 15.13
N ALA A 212 -41.64 52.39 14.33
CA ALA A 212 -41.17 53.73 13.99
C ALA A 212 -42.20 54.52 13.16
N GLU A 213 -42.88 53.84 12.19
CA GLU A 213 -43.93 54.47 11.37
C GLU A 213 -45.17 54.79 12.24
N LEU A 214 -45.53 53.92 13.20
CA LEU A 214 -46.61 54.21 14.13
C LEU A 214 -46.28 55.38 15.07
N ALA A 215 -45.06 55.48 15.57
CA ALA A 215 -44.60 56.56 16.45
C ALA A 215 -44.60 57.95 15.71
N GLU A 216 -44.36 57.94 14.42
CA GLU A 216 -44.38 59.15 13.55
C GLU A 216 -45.85 59.62 13.32
N ARG A 217 -46.81 58.67 13.23
CA ARG A 217 -48.24 59.02 13.03
C ARG A 217 -49.01 59.40 14.28
N ASP A 218 -48.59 58.91 15.46
CA ASP A 218 -49.26 59.23 16.74
C ASP A 218 -48.26 59.36 17.86
N PRO A 219 -47.59 60.51 18.01
CA PRO A 219 -46.50 60.74 18.97
C PRO A 219 -46.96 60.68 20.42
N GLU A 220 -48.24 60.90 20.73
CA GLU A 220 -48.74 60.85 22.10
C GLU A 220 -48.86 59.42 22.63
N ARG A 221 -49.24 58.42 21.76
CA ARG A 221 -49.25 57.00 22.11
C ARG A 221 -47.87 56.38 22.24
N ALA A 222 -46.93 56.84 21.45
CA ALA A 222 -45.55 56.31 21.50
C ALA A 222 -44.86 56.58 22.83
N VAL A 223 -45.18 57.71 23.48
CA VAL A 223 -44.65 58.04 24.82
C VAL A 223 -45.32 57.20 25.92
N GLN A 224 -46.56 56.79 25.76
CA GLN A 224 -47.26 55.95 26.74
C GLN A 224 -46.81 54.48 26.71
N GLU A 225 -46.41 53.94 25.58
CA GLU A 225 -45.88 52.55 25.46
C GLU A 225 -44.41 52.42 25.89
N ALA A 226 -43.65 53.51 25.98
CA ALA A 226 -42.25 53.53 26.42
C ALA A 226 -42.05 53.77 27.93
N ALA A 227 -43.13 54.11 28.71
CA ALA A 227 -43.16 54.26 30.14
C ALA A 227 -43.58 52.99 30.84
#